data_6bde1e4a86a88e947cc07906a7abe0a5
#
_entry.id   6bde1e4a86a88e947cc07906a7abe0a5
#
_cell.length_a   1.000
_cell.length_b   1.000
_cell.length_c   1.000
_cell.angle_alpha   90.00
_cell.angle_beta   90.00
_cell.angle_gamma   90.00
#
_symmetry.space_group_name_H-M   'P 1'
#
loop_
_entity.id
_entity.type
_entity.pdbx_description
1 polymer ?
#
loop_
_entity_poly.entity_id
_entity_poly.type
_entity_poly.pdbx_seq_one_letter_code
_entity_poly.pdbx_strand_id
1 'polypeptide(L)'
;MEANNDISVLISISRNILSELELLTSSIKASALVRFQNEFLITDLQRKIYSEIDGGKDSQAIADATGASLRAVQLLIKDLTEKDLINVQKRGRSIIPHKAISKIATYYAQRDILNGGGQLE
;
A
#
# COMPACT_ATOMS: atom_id res chain seq x y z
N MET A 1 46.67 -10.38 1.69
CA MET A 1 46.19 -9.35 0.77
C MET A 1 45.11 -9.84 -0.17
N GLU A 2 45.20 -11.08 -0.65
CA GLU A 2 44.12 -11.67 -1.44
C GLU A 2 42.82 -11.76 -0.65
N ALA A 3 42.85 -12.04 0.65
CA ALA A 3 41.65 -12.09 1.49
C ALA A 3 40.90 -10.76 1.57
N ASN A 4 41.58 -9.62 1.54
CA ASN A 4 40.96 -8.30 1.56
C ASN A 4 40.24 -7.99 0.22
N ASN A 5 40.82 -8.42 -0.89
CA ASN A 5 40.16 -8.28 -2.21
C ASN A 5 38.91 -9.13 -2.32
N ASP A 6 38.96 -10.36 -1.78
CA ASP A 6 37.78 -11.26 -1.79
C ASP A 6 36.64 -10.69 -0.94
N ILE A 7 36.94 -10.11 0.21
CA ILE A 7 35.94 -9.47 1.08
C ILE A 7 35.33 -8.25 0.37
N SER A 8 36.13 -7.44 -0.31
CA SER A 8 35.62 -6.27 -1.06
C SER A 8 34.69 -6.69 -2.19
N VAL A 9 35.03 -7.76 -2.90
CA VAL A 9 34.18 -8.30 -3.98
C VAL A 9 32.85 -8.82 -3.40
N LEU A 10 32.88 -9.55 -2.30
CA LEU A 10 31.67 -10.05 -1.64
C LEU A 10 30.76 -8.93 -1.15
N ILE A 11 31.32 -7.86 -0.60
CA ILE A 11 30.56 -6.69 -0.17
C ILE A 11 29.89 -6.01 -1.37
N SER A 12 30.61 -5.86 -2.49
CA SER A 12 30.06 -5.26 -3.71
C SER A 12 28.92 -6.08 -4.29
N ILE A 13 29.06 -7.40 -4.35
CA ILE A 13 27.99 -8.32 -4.81
C ILE A 13 26.77 -8.23 -3.91
N SER A 14 26.96 -8.22 -2.59
CA SER A 14 25.86 -8.11 -1.62
C SER A 14 25.09 -6.79 -1.78
N ARG A 15 25.79 -5.68 -1.99
CA ARG A 15 25.17 -4.37 -2.23
C ARG A 15 24.36 -4.35 -3.54
N ASN A 16 24.89 -4.96 -4.60
CA ASN A 16 24.20 -5.05 -5.88
C ASN A 16 22.90 -5.86 -5.76
N ILE A 17 22.96 -7.00 -5.05
CA ILE A 17 21.79 -7.84 -4.81
C ILE A 17 20.71 -7.06 -4.03
N LEU A 18 21.12 -6.36 -2.97
CA LEU A 18 20.18 -5.55 -2.17
C LEU A 18 19.55 -4.45 -3.02
N SER A 19 20.31 -3.77 -3.86
CA SER A 19 19.81 -2.72 -4.75
C SER A 19 18.79 -3.28 -5.75
N GLU A 20 19.05 -4.44 -6.32
CA GLU A 20 18.11 -5.11 -7.24
C GLU A 20 16.83 -5.53 -6.53
N LEU A 21 16.93 -6.08 -5.31
CA LEU A 21 15.76 -6.45 -4.50
C LEU A 21 14.92 -5.23 -4.12
N GLU A 22 15.55 -4.11 -3.78
CA GLU A 22 14.86 -2.86 -3.47
C GLU A 22 14.10 -2.33 -4.69
N LEU A 23 14.72 -2.37 -5.87
CA LEU A 23 14.08 -1.94 -7.12
C LEU A 23 12.89 -2.84 -7.46
N LEU A 24 13.02 -4.16 -7.31
CA LEU A 24 11.92 -5.10 -7.55
C LEU A 24 10.78 -4.85 -6.58
N THR A 25 11.08 -4.66 -5.30
CA THR A 25 10.07 -4.37 -4.27
C THR A 25 9.33 -3.07 -4.59
N SER A 26 10.05 -2.02 -4.97
CA SER A 26 9.45 -0.73 -5.34
C SER A 26 8.57 -0.85 -6.57
N SER A 27 8.99 -1.63 -7.58
CA SER A 27 8.22 -1.89 -8.78
C SER A 27 6.93 -2.66 -8.48
N ILE A 28 6.99 -3.67 -7.63
CA ILE A 28 5.82 -4.45 -7.19
C ILE A 28 4.83 -3.55 -6.45
N LYS A 29 5.31 -2.71 -5.53
CA LYS A 29 4.46 -1.78 -4.79
C LYS A 29 3.81 -0.74 -5.70
N ALA A 30 4.56 -0.19 -6.66
CA ALA A 30 4.02 0.77 -7.61
C ALA A 30 2.94 0.15 -8.50
N SER A 31 3.16 -1.06 -9.00
CA SER A 31 2.18 -1.78 -9.79
C SER A 31 0.92 -2.10 -9.00
N ALA A 32 1.07 -2.54 -7.75
CA ALA A 32 -0.06 -2.82 -6.86
C ALA A 32 -0.88 -1.55 -6.58
N LEU A 33 -0.21 -0.42 -6.38
CA LEU A 33 -0.89 0.86 -6.13
C LEU A 33 -1.72 1.30 -7.33
N VAL A 34 -1.21 1.14 -8.54
CA VAL A 34 -1.96 1.47 -9.77
C VAL A 34 -3.21 0.58 -9.87
N ARG A 35 -3.08 -0.72 -9.64
CA ARG A 35 -4.21 -1.65 -9.64
C ARG A 35 -5.24 -1.28 -8.58
N PHE A 36 -4.79 -0.94 -7.39
CA PHE A 36 -5.63 -0.50 -6.29
C PHE A 36 -6.42 0.75 -6.66
N GLN A 37 -5.78 1.76 -7.23
CA GLN A 37 -6.44 2.98 -7.66
C GLN A 37 -7.52 2.71 -8.72
N ASN A 38 -7.22 1.86 -9.68
CA ASN A 38 -8.16 1.53 -10.75
C ASN A 38 -9.33 0.67 -10.28
N GLU A 39 -9.16 -0.13 -9.24
CA GLU A 39 -10.16 -1.06 -8.75
C GLU A 39 -10.99 -0.49 -7.60
N PHE A 40 -10.38 0.23 -6.68
CA PHE A 40 -11.03 0.71 -5.45
C PHE A 40 -11.24 2.22 -5.40
N LEU A 41 -10.45 2.99 -6.14
CA LEU A 41 -10.55 4.45 -6.19
C LEU A 41 -11.05 4.89 -7.55
N ILE A 42 -12.27 4.49 -7.88
CA ILE A 42 -12.85 4.66 -9.21
C ILE A 42 -13.24 6.13 -9.47
N THR A 43 -13.78 6.81 -8.47
CA THR A 43 -14.22 8.20 -8.59
C THR A 43 -13.14 9.17 -8.14
N ASP A 44 -13.18 10.40 -8.66
CA ASP A 44 -12.28 11.46 -8.23
C ASP A 44 -12.42 11.75 -6.74
N LEU A 45 -13.63 11.66 -6.22
CA LEU A 45 -13.89 11.87 -4.79
C LEU A 45 -13.20 10.80 -3.94
N GLN A 46 -13.28 9.54 -4.34
CA GLN A 46 -12.59 8.45 -3.64
C GLN A 46 -11.08 8.65 -3.65
N ARG A 47 -10.51 9.10 -4.77
CA ARG A 47 -9.08 9.42 -4.87
C ARG A 47 -8.68 10.56 -3.96
N LYS A 48 -9.51 11.60 -3.88
CA LYS A 48 -9.29 12.73 -2.95
C LYS A 48 -9.34 12.26 -1.50
N ILE A 49 -10.33 11.45 -1.13
CA ILE A 49 -10.45 10.90 0.22
C ILE A 49 -9.18 10.10 0.56
N TYR A 50 -8.75 9.22 -0.32
CA TYR A 50 -7.56 8.43 -0.09
C TYR A 50 -6.30 9.28 0.04
N SER A 51 -6.16 10.34 -0.77
CA SER A 51 -5.01 11.24 -0.70
C SER A 51 -4.89 11.95 0.64
N GLU A 52 -6.01 12.17 1.32
CA GLU A 52 -6.04 12.83 2.64
C GLU A 52 -5.80 11.86 3.80
N ILE A 53 -5.66 10.56 3.54
CA ILE A 53 -5.29 9.59 4.55
C ILE A 53 -3.78 9.73 4.81
N ASP A 54 -3.44 10.43 5.89
CA ASP A 54 -2.05 10.77 6.23
C ASP A 54 -1.62 10.26 7.62
N GLY A 55 -2.49 9.50 8.29
CA GLY A 55 -2.22 8.99 9.63
C GLY A 55 -2.49 9.98 10.76
N GLY A 56 -3.00 11.16 10.44
CA GLY A 56 -3.33 12.19 11.44
C GLY A 56 -4.77 12.66 11.41
N LYS A 57 -5.51 12.37 10.34
CA LYS A 57 -6.89 12.81 10.16
C LYS A 57 -7.87 11.69 10.46
N ASP A 58 -8.91 11.99 11.23
CA ASP A 58 -10.07 11.11 11.36
C ASP A 58 -11.04 11.31 10.19
N SER A 59 -12.14 10.56 10.18
CA SER A 59 -13.13 10.62 9.09
C SER A 59 -13.71 12.01 8.90
N GLN A 60 -13.98 12.74 9.98
CA GLN A 60 -14.54 14.10 9.90
C GLN A 60 -13.53 15.08 9.30
N ALA A 61 -12.27 15.00 9.71
CA ALA A 61 -11.20 15.86 9.16
C ALA A 61 -11.01 15.60 7.68
N ILE A 62 -11.08 14.34 7.26
CA ILE A 62 -10.99 13.97 5.83
C ILE A 62 -12.19 14.52 5.06
N ALA A 63 -13.39 14.39 5.61
CA ALA A 63 -14.60 14.94 4.99
C ALA A 63 -14.47 16.44 4.80
N ASP A 64 -14.01 17.15 5.83
CA ASP A 64 -13.81 18.60 5.78
C ASP A 64 -12.76 19.01 4.73
N ALA A 65 -11.68 18.24 4.63
CA ALA A 65 -10.58 18.54 3.69
C ALA A 65 -10.97 18.27 2.23
N THR A 66 -11.87 17.32 1.98
CA THR A 66 -12.21 16.89 0.62
C THR A 66 -13.53 17.44 0.11
N GLY A 67 -14.37 17.97 0.98
CA GLY A 67 -15.73 18.34 0.65
C GLY A 67 -16.68 17.14 0.51
N ALA A 68 -16.22 15.95 0.84
CA ALA A 68 -17.05 14.75 0.84
C ALA A 68 -17.97 14.72 2.07
N SER A 69 -19.07 13.97 1.99
CA SER A 69 -19.89 13.72 3.17
C SER A 69 -19.14 12.79 4.13
N LEU A 70 -19.41 12.91 5.42
CA LEU A 70 -18.84 12.01 6.42
C LEU A 70 -19.18 10.55 6.11
N ARG A 71 -20.39 10.30 5.65
CA ARG A 71 -20.82 8.95 5.27
C ARG A 71 -19.99 8.37 4.12
N ALA A 72 -19.70 9.16 3.11
CA ALA A 72 -18.87 8.70 1.97
C ALA A 72 -17.47 8.33 2.44
N VAL A 73 -16.87 9.14 3.31
CA VAL A 73 -15.56 8.86 3.90
C VAL A 73 -15.60 7.57 4.74
N GLN A 74 -16.57 7.44 5.60
CA GLN A 74 -16.73 6.26 6.46
C GLN A 74 -16.93 4.99 5.65
N LEU A 75 -17.73 5.03 4.58
CA LEU A 75 -17.96 3.88 3.72
C LEU A 75 -16.69 3.42 3.01
N LEU A 76 -15.89 4.36 2.50
CA LEU A 76 -14.62 4.02 1.86
C LEU A 76 -13.63 3.41 2.87
N ILE A 77 -13.47 4.04 4.03
CA ILE A 77 -12.57 3.54 5.08
C ILE A 77 -13.01 2.15 5.54
N LYS A 78 -14.31 1.92 5.72
CA LYS A 78 -14.85 0.62 6.11
C LYS A 78 -14.54 -0.43 5.06
N ASP A 79 -14.77 -0.14 3.78
CA ASP A 79 -14.51 -1.07 2.67
C ASP A 79 -13.03 -1.44 2.61
N LEU A 80 -12.14 -0.45 2.67
CA LEU A 80 -10.70 -0.68 2.63
C LEU A 80 -10.20 -1.44 3.88
N THR A 81 -10.79 -1.20 5.03
CA THR A 81 -10.46 -1.90 6.28
C THR A 81 -10.88 -3.37 6.21
N GLU A 82 -12.07 -3.65 5.71
CA GLU A 82 -12.58 -5.01 5.55
C GLU A 82 -11.72 -5.86 4.61
N LYS A 83 -11.15 -5.23 3.59
CA LYS A 83 -10.25 -5.89 2.63
C LYS A 83 -8.78 -5.86 3.05
N ASP A 84 -8.49 -5.32 4.24
CA ASP A 84 -7.14 -5.21 4.78
C ASP A 84 -6.18 -4.45 3.84
N LEU A 85 -6.67 -3.33 3.30
CA LEU A 85 -5.91 -2.48 2.39
C LEU A 85 -5.38 -1.21 3.03
N ILE A 86 -5.81 -0.90 4.25
CA ILE A 86 -5.32 0.21 5.06
C ILE A 86 -5.16 -0.24 6.50
N ASN A 87 -4.41 0.53 7.28
CA ASN A 87 -4.36 0.40 8.73
C ASN A 87 -5.29 1.41 9.37
N VAL A 88 -5.82 1.10 10.53
CA VAL A 88 -6.62 2.02 11.34
C VAL A 88 -6.11 2.02 12.77
N GLN A 89 -6.12 3.19 13.39
CA GLN A 89 -5.71 3.38 14.78
C GLN A 89 -6.85 4.08 15.53
N LYS A 90 -7.18 3.58 16.71
CA LYS A 90 -8.14 4.25 17.59
C LYS A 90 -7.44 5.32 18.43
N ARG A 91 -8.01 6.53 18.45
CA ARG A 91 -7.64 7.61 19.36
C ARG A 91 -8.90 8.09 20.04
N GLY A 92 -9.14 7.63 21.29
CA GLY A 92 -10.38 7.89 21.97
C GLY A 92 -11.57 7.30 21.22
N ARG A 93 -12.50 8.13 20.77
CA ARG A 93 -13.66 7.73 19.98
C ARG A 93 -13.42 7.83 18.48
N SER A 94 -12.29 8.40 18.08
CA SER A 94 -11.95 8.61 16.68
C SER A 94 -11.17 7.44 16.12
N ILE A 95 -11.37 7.16 14.83
CA ILE A 95 -10.61 6.18 14.08
C ILE A 95 -9.75 6.95 13.07
N ILE A 96 -8.45 6.75 13.12
CA ILE A 96 -7.48 7.41 12.26
C ILE A 96 -6.98 6.39 11.22
N PRO A 97 -7.30 6.55 9.94
CA PRO A 97 -6.77 5.67 8.90
C PRO A 97 -5.34 6.01 8.54
N HIS A 98 -4.59 4.98 8.14
CA HIS A 98 -3.20 5.08 7.67
C HIS A 98 -3.05 4.35 6.36
N LYS A 99 -2.31 4.92 5.42
CA LYS A 99 -1.94 4.24 4.18
C LYS A 99 -1.04 3.04 4.49
N ALA A 100 -1.25 1.94 3.77
CA ALA A 100 -0.53 0.69 4.01
C ALA A 100 -0.17 0.03 2.68
N ILE A 101 0.82 0.59 1.98
CA ILE A 101 1.24 0.11 0.66
C ILE A 101 1.65 -1.37 0.67
N SER A 102 2.27 -1.84 1.76
CA SER A 102 2.66 -3.25 1.89
C SER A 102 1.44 -4.18 1.95
N LYS A 103 0.35 -3.74 2.57
CA LYS A 103 -0.91 -4.50 2.59
C LYS A 103 -1.56 -4.56 1.21
N ILE A 104 -1.52 -3.46 0.46
CA ILE A 104 -2.00 -3.40 -0.92
C ILE A 104 -1.19 -4.37 -1.79
N ALA A 105 0.13 -4.34 -1.70
CA ALA A 105 1.00 -5.25 -2.43
C ALA A 105 0.72 -6.72 -2.08
N THR A 106 0.53 -7.03 -0.81
CA THR A 106 0.18 -8.38 -0.34
C THR A 106 -1.16 -8.84 -0.89
N TYR A 107 -2.16 -7.97 -0.88
CA TYR A 107 -3.49 -8.26 -1.40
C TYR A 107 -3.43 -8.72 -2.86
N TYR A 108 -2.73 -7.97 -3.71
CA TYR A 108 -2.62 -8.30 -5.13
C TYR A 108 -1.73 -9.51 -5.39
N ALA A 109 -0.66 -9.68 -4.62
CA ALA A 109 0.20 -10.84 -4.72
C ALA A 109 -0.56 -12.13 -4.40
N GLN A 110 -1.34 -12.16 -3.33
CA GLN A 110 -2.17 -13.29 -2.95
C GLN A 110 -3.24 -13.59 -3.99
N ARG A 111 -3.90 -12.57 -4.49
CA ARG A 111 -4.92 -12.69 -5.52
C ARG A 111 -4.35 -13.25 -6.82
N ASP A 112 -3.17 -12.79 -7.23
CA ASP A 112 -2.49 -13.28 -8.43
C ASP A 112 -2.08 -14.74 -8.29
N ILE A 113 -1.60 -15.16 -7.13
CA ILE A 113 -1.26 -16.55 -6.85
C ILE A 113 -2.50 -17.45 -6.99
N LEU A 114 -3.61 -17.04 -6.39
CA LEU A 114 -4.86 -17.79 -6.46
C LEU A 114 -5.40 -17.89 -7.89
N ASN A 115 -5.39 -16.78 -8.62
CA ASN A 115 -5.88 -16.73 -10.00
C ASN A 115 -4.91 -17.45 -10.95
N GLY A 116 -3.61 -17.31 -10.73
CA GLY A 116 -2.58 -17.98 -11.52
C GLY A 116 -2.65 -19.50 -11.40
N GLY A 117 -2.94 -20.00 -10.20
CA GLY A 117 -3.15 -21.43 -9.97
C GLY A 117 -4.33 -21.98 -10.78
N GLY A 118 -5.41 -21.22 -10.91
CA GLY A 118 -6.55 -21.59 -11.73
C GLY A 118 -6.28 -21.57 -13.23
N GLN A 119 -5.39 -20.70 -13.67
CA GLN A 119 -5.03 -20.57 -15.09
C GLN A 119 -4.10 -21.68 -15.59
N LEU A 120 -3.35 -22.31 -14.70
CA LEU A 120 -2.41 -23.37 -15.06
C LEU A 120 -3.11 -24.70 -15.33
N GLU A 121 -4.35 -24.81 -14.99
CA GLU A 121 -5.18 -25.96 -15.32
C GLU A 121 -5.71 -25.85 -16.75
#